data_82ac379f3aaa41d39b98fc3e77f017c4
#
_entry.id   82ac379f3aaa41d39b98fc3e77f017c4
#
_cell.length_a   1.000
_cell.length_b   1.000
_cell.length_c   1.000
_cell.angle_alpha   90.00
_cell.angle_beta   90.00
_cell.angle_gamma   90.00
#
_symmetry.space_group_name_H-M   'P 1'
#
loop_
_entity.id
_entity.type
_entity.pdbx_description
1 polymer ?
#
loop_
_entity_poly.entity_id
_entity_poly.type
_entity_poly.pdbx_seq_one_letter_code
_entity_poly.pdbx_strand_id
1 'polypeptide(L)'
;MKTYLLTLTFCLISLIFSSAKDGGYHLFILSGQSNMQGMNPNIGLMPEAKKLFKNTEVKYIKVAKGGRPIRLWVEEWNSIAEKHKLKARIEKTEFYKPIINEFSKMVQEFNQPQSLTFCWMQGERDAKENLSAAYEDALNQLIKNLR
;
A
#
# COMPACT_ATOMS: atom_id res chain seq x y z
N MET A 1 -62.81 22.80 33.78
CA MET A 1 -62.31 22.04 32.64
C MET A 1 -60.97 22.69 32.20
N LYS A 2 -59.83 22.01 32.42
CA LYS A 2 -58.52 22.47 31.98
C LYS A 2 -58.10 21.63 30.76
N THR A 3 -58.06 22.31 29.62
CA THR A 3 -57.66 21.72 28.35
C THR A 3 -56.12 21.71 28.28
N TYR A 4 -55.49 20.52 28.25
CA TYR A 4 -54.05 20.35 28.03
C TYR A 4 -53.80 20.24 26.53
N LEU A 5 -53.07 21.25 25.99
CA LEU A 5 -52.64 21.29 24.62
C LEU A 5 -51.32 20.46 24.52
N LEU A 6 -51.40 19.28 23.88
CA LEU A 6 -50.27 18.37 23.66
C LEU A 6 -49.51 18.85 22.42
N THR A 7 -48.41 19.56 22.60
CA THR A 7 -47.49 19.91 21.48
C THR A 7 -46.63 18.74 21.14
N LEU A 8 -46.89 18.14 19.97
CA LEU A 8 -46.09 17.05 19.38
C LEU A 8 -44.85 17.64 18.68
N THR A 9 -43.71 17.58 19.33
CA THR A 9 -42.43 17.99 18.72
C THR A 9 -41.96 16.90 17.78
N PHE A 10 -42.09 17.15 16.48
CA PHE A 10 -41.57 16.27 15.42
C PHE A 10 -40.05 16.47 15.29
N CYS A 11 -39.26 15.57 15.87
CA CYS A 11 -37.82 15.57 15.73
C CYS A 11 -37.47 15.00 14.35
N LEU A 12 -37.15 15.89 13.38
CA LEU A 12 -36.61 15.49 12.07
C LEU A 12 -35.17 15.01 12.29
N ILE A 13 -34.98 13.70 12.38
CA ILE A 13 -33.66 13.09 12.27
C ILE A 13 -33.30 13.09 10.77
N SER A 14 -32.54 14.09 10.35
CA SER A 14 -31.89 14.10 9.05
C SER A 14 -30.81 13.01 9.05
N LEU A 15 -31.14 11.83 8.49
CA LEU A 15 -30.17 10.83 8.11
C LEU A 15 -29.29 11.43 7.01
N ILE A 16 -28.09 11.90 7.38
CA ILE A 16 -27.05 12.22 6.41
C ILE A 16 -26.61 10.87 5.82
N PHE A 17 -27.23 10.47 4.72
CA PHE A 17 -26.67 9.45 3.84
C PHE A 17 -25.40 10.05 3.26
N SER A 18 -24.26 9.72 3.87
CA SER A 18 -22.97 9.86 3.18
C SER A 18 -23.10 8.96 1.94
N SER A 19 -23.30 9.58 0.80
CA SER A 19 -23.24 8.88 -0.49
C SER A 19 -21.84 8.29 -0.59
N ALA A 20 -21.69 7.01 -0.24
CA ALA A 20 -20.54 6.25 -0.66
C ALA A 20 -20.46 6.43 -2.18
N LYS A 21 -19.36 7.00 -2.69
CA LYS A 21 -19.07 7.00 -4.12
C LYS A 21 -19.15 5.55 -4.57
N ASP A 22 -20.21 5.21 -5.31
CA ASP A 22 -20.48 3.90 -5.90
C ASP A 22 -19.49 3.61 -7.04
N GLY A 23 -18.21 3.55 -6.70
CA GLY A 23 -17.17 3.19 -7.62
C GLY A 23 -15.94 2.85 -6.79
N GLY A 24 -15.71 1.58 -6.55
CA GLY A 24 -14.46 1.13 -5.94
C GLY A 24 -13.25 1.58 -6.78
N TYR A 25 -12.05 1.36 -6.29
CA TYR A 25 -10.83 1.69 -7.05
C TYR A 25 -9.89 0.50 -7.08
N HIS A 26 -9.02 0.48 -8.08
CA HIS A 26 -7.89 -0.43 -8.17
C HIS A 26 -6.63 0.28 -7.67
N LEU A 27 -5.92 -0.34 -6.73
CA LEU A 27 -4.73 0.25 -6.12
C LEU A 27 -3.46 -0.47 -6.58
N PHE A 28 -2.49 0.29 -7.06
CA PHE A 28 -1.14 -0.18 -7.37
C PHE A 28 -0.17 0.30 -6.31
N ILE A 29 0.52 -0.61 -5.63
CA ILE A 29 1.66 -0.29 -4.75
C ILE A 29 2.93 -0.48 -5.55
N LEU A 30 3.63 0.62 -5.82
CA LEU A 30 4.85 0.67 -6.61
C LEU A 30 6.03 0.80 -5.66
N SER A 31 6.86 -0.23 -5.55
CA SER A 31 7.97 -0.20 -4.62
C SER A 31 9.23 -0.88 -5.18
N GLY A 32 10.37 -0.54 -4.61
CA GLY A 32 11.67 -1.04 -5.06
C GLY A 32 12.77 0.02 -5.03
N GLN A 33 13.80 -0.17 -5.85
CA GLN A 33 14.96 0.72 -5.85
C GLN A 33 15.00 1.70 -7.05
N SER A 34 16.18 1.98 -7.62
CA SER A 34 16.40 3.06 -8.60
C SER A 34 15.48 3.03 -9.81
N ASN A 35 15.23 1.86 -10.39
CA ASN A 35 14.34 1.74 -11.56
C ASN A 35 12.91 2.11 -11.21
N MET A 36 12.40 1.64 -10.06
CA MET A 36 11.08 2.06 -9.57
C MET A 36 11.07 3.53 -9.16
N GLN A 37 12.13 4.03 -8.51
CA GLN A 37 12.21 5.45 -8.13
C GLN A 37 12.15 6.36 -9.36
N GLY A 38 12.88 6.04 -10.43
CA GLY A 38 12.93 6.83 -11.67
C GLY A 38 11.69 6.69 -12.55
N MET A 39 10.92 5.62 -12.42
CA MET A 39 9.72 5.40 -13.22
C MET A 39 8.63 6.43 -12.88
N ASN A 40 8.10 7.10 -13.89
CA ASN A 40 6.92 7.96 -13.74
C ASN A 40 5.65 7.16 -14.06
N PRO A 41 4.83 6.81 -13.07
CA PRO A 41 3.64 5.99 -13.32
C PRO A 41 2.62 6.68 -14.21
N ASN A 42 2.60 8.02 -14.26
CA ASN A 42 1.62 8.79 -15.04
C ASN A 42 1.91 8.80 -16.55
N ILE A 43 3.10 8.35 -16.99
CA ILE A 43 3.44 8.29 -18.43
C ILE A 43 3.00 6.96 -19.04
N GLY A 44 3.18 5.84 -18.35
CA GLY A 44 2.92 4.50 -18.91
C GLY A 44 1.86 3.74 -18.13
N LEU A 45 2.15 3.37 -16.89
CA LEU A 45 1.30 2.48 -16.10
C LEU A 45 -0.13 3.01 -15.92
N MET A 46 -0.28 4.23 -15.44
CA MET A 46 -1.59 4.77 -15.09
C MET A 46 -2.51 5.01 -16.30
N PRO A 47 -2.04 5.53 -17.45
CA PRO A 47 -2.86 5.61 -18.65
C PRO A 47 -3.37 4.25 -19.14
N GLU A 48 -2.52 3.22 -19.15
CA GLU A 48 -2.90 1.88 -19.60
C GLU A 48 -3.84 1.19 -18.59
N ALA A 49 -3.55 1.31 -17.30
CA ALA A 49 -4.45 0.79 -16.27
C ALA A 49 -5.85 1.44 -16.33
N LYS A 50 -5.95 2.75 -16.56
CA LYS A 50 -7.24 3.43 -16.74
C LYS A 50 -8.00 2.97 -17.98
N LYS A 51 -7.31 2.61 -19.07
CA LYS A 51 -7.95 2.02 -20.25
C LYS A 51 -8.51 0.62 -19.96
N LEU A 52 -7.79 -0.16 -19.14
CA LEU A 52 -8.19 -1.51 -18.75
C LEU A 52 -9.39 -1.48 -17.79
N PHE A 53 -9.37 -0.59 -16.81
CA PHE A 53 -10.39 -0.46 -15.77
C PHE A 53 -11.35 0.72 -16.04
N LYS A 54 -11.98 0.73 -17.23
CA LYS A 54 -12.72 1.89 -17.80
C LYS A 54 -13.76 2.54 -16.88
N ASN A 55 -14.40 1.78 -15.99
CA ASN A 55 -15.50 2.23 -15.14
C ASN A 55 -15.11 2.33 -13.66
N THR A 56 -13.83 2.20 -13.35
CA THR A 56 -13.33 2.17 -11.98
C THR A 56 -12.13 3.11 -11.85
N GLU A 57 -12.03 3.80 -10.75
CA GLU A 57 -10.87 4.67 -10.48
C GLU A 57 -9.60 3.83 -10.29
N VAL A 58 -8.47 4.34 -10.78
CA VAL A 58 -7.16 3.70 -10.60
C VAL A 58 -6.26 4.65 -9.85
N LYS A 59 -5.71 4.17 -8.73
CA LYS A 59 -4.83 4.92 -7.84
C LYS A 59 -3.50 4.20 -7.65
N TYR A 60 -2.49 4.91 -7.18
CA TYR A 60 -1.23 4.29 -6.81
C TYR A 60 -0.61 4.91 -5.55
N ILE A 61 0.16 4.09 -4.85
CA ILE A 61 1.11 4.47 -3.81
C ILE A 61 2.50 4.18 -4.37
N LYS A 62 3.46 5.09 -4.21
CA LYS A 62 4.83 4.87 -4.64
C LYS A 62 5.81 5.12 -3.51
N VAL A 63 6.48 4.04 -3.07
CA VAL A 63 7.52 4.07 -2.03
C VAL A 63 8.75 3.36 -2.58
N ALA A 64 9.69 4.11 -3.11
CA ALA A 64 10.89 3.58 -3.75
C ALA A 64 12.11 4.48 -3.49
N LYS A 65 13.30 3.86 -3.34
CA LYS A 65 14.55 4.59 -3.09
C LYS A 65 15.73 3.87 -3.74
N GLY A 66 16.49 4.62 -4.54
CA GLY A 66 17.68 4.09 -5.25
C GLY A 66 18.74 3.51 -4.33
N GLY A 67 19.38 2.43 -4.78
CA GLY A 67 20.50 1.80 -4.10
C GLY A 67 20.17 1.12 -2.76
N ARG A 68 18.89 0.79 -2.51
CA ARG A 68 18.45 0.19 -1.25
C ARG A 68 18.26 -1.32 -1.38
N PRO A 69 18.81 -2.14 -0.46
CA PRO A 69 18.61 -3.58 -0.43
C PRO A 69 17.26 -3.95 0.17
N ILE A 70 16.74 -5.15 -0.17
CA ILE A 70 15.42 -5.64 0.23
C ILE A 70 15.20 -5.67 1.76
N ARG A 71 16.27 -5.85 2.53
CA ARG A 71 16.21 -5.88 4.00
C ARG A 71 15.55 -4.65 4.62
N LEU A 72 15.54 -3.52 3.92
CA LEU A 72 14.93 -2.30 4.44
C LEU A 72 13.40 -2.26 4.28
N TRP A 73 12.82 -3.28 3.64
CA TRP A 73 11.37 -3.49 3.53
C TRP A 73 10.84 -4.63 4.40
N VAL A 74 11.72 -5.50 4.94
CA VAL A 74 11.31 -6.76 5.58
C VAL A 74 11.61 -6.71 7.08
N GLU A 75 10.58 -6.70 7.91
CA GLU A 75 10.72 -6.61 9.37
C GLU A 75 11.43 -7.83 9.95
N GLU A 76 11.21 -9.01 9.37
CA GLU A 76 11.82 -10.28 9.76
C GLU A 76 13.22 -10.52 9.18
N TRP A 77 13.82 -9.51 8.55
CA TRP A 77 15.12 -9.66 7.88
C TRP A 77 16.19 -10.31 8.75
N ASN A 78 16.31 -9.94 10.03
CA ASN A 78 17.37 -10.45 10.88
C ASN A 78 17.29 -11.98 11.08
N SER A 79 16.08 -12.52 11.17
CA SER A 79 15.85 -13.97 11.24
C SER A 79 16.17 -14.67 9.91
N ILE A 80 15.78 -14.03 8.79
CA ILE A 80 16.11 -14.53 7.45
C ILE A 80 17.63 -14.52 7.24
N ALA A 81 18.29 -13.42 7.60
CA ALA A 81 19.75 -13.31 7.50
C ALA A 81 20.49 -14.37 8.35
N GLU A 82 19.98 -14.68 9.52
CA GLU A 82 20.52 -15.75 10.38
C GLU A 82 20.37 -17.11 9.72
N LYS A 83 19.19 -17.46 9.22
CA LYS A 83 18.94 -18.70 8.46
C LYS A 83 19.94 -18.88 7.32
N HIS A 84 20.28 -17.82 6.61
CA HIS A 84 21.22 -17.83 5.50
C HIS A 84 22.66 -17.53 5.89
N LYS A 85 22.99 -17.46 7.20
CA LYS A 85 24.33 -17.18 7.74
C LYS A 85 24.93 -15.87 7.23
N LEU A 86 24.09 -14.88 6.93
CA LEU A 86 24.51 -13.54 6.53
C LEU A 86 24.81 -12.67 7.75
N LYS A 87 25.81 -11.79 7.61
CA LYS A 87 26.20 -10.85 8.69
C LYS A 87 25.39 -9.53 8.65
N ALA A 88 24.78 -9.22 7.49
CA ALA A 88 24.01 -7.99 7.34
C ALA A 88 22.79 -8.01 8.27
N ARG A 89 22.68 -7.00 9.12
CA ARG A 89 21.56 -6.81 10.06
C ARG A 89 20.93 -5.44 9.84
N ILE A 90 19.71 -5.27 10.34
CA ILE A 90 19.01 -3.99 10.42
C ILE A 90 18.51 -3.74 11.83
N GLU A 91 18.40 -2.48 12.22
CA GLU A 91 17.72 -2.08 13.45
C GLU A 91 16.22 -1.92 13.22
N LYS A 92 15.85 -1.37 12.06
CA LYS A 92 14.44 -1.17 11.64
C LYS A 92 14.32 -1.14 10.13
N THR A 93 13.10 -1.40 9.63
CA THR A 93 12.74 -1.15 8.23
C THR A 93 12.61 0.35 7.94
N GLU A 94 12.95 0.76 6.71
CA GLU A 94 12.79 2.14 6.25
C GLU A 94 11.52 2.32 5.41
N PHE A 95 11.07 1.27 4.69
CA PHE A 95 10.08 1.42 3.61
C PHE A 95 8.76 0.66 3.83
N TYR A 96 8.73 -0.35 4.71
CA TYR A 96 7.50 -1.09 4.98
C TYR A 96 6.42 -0.18 5.61
N LYS A 97 6.75 0.47 6.72
CA LYS A 97 5.80 1.36 7.42
C LYS A 97 5.27 2.51 6.55
N PRO A 98 6.09 3.21 5.72
CA PRO A 98 5.59 4.16 4.76
C PRO A 98 4.54 3.59 3.79
N ILE A 99 4.71 2.36 3.28
CA ILE A 99 3.71 1.71 2.43
C ILE A 99 2.39 1.54 3.20
N ILE A 100 2.46 0.97 4.41
CA ILE A 100 1.27 0.73 5.24
C ILE A 100 0.56 2.03 5.62
N ASN A 101 1.33 3.08 5.95
CA ASN A 101 0.76 4.39 6.29
C ASN A 101 0.01 5.03 5.11
N GLU A 102 0.60 5.00 3.91
CA GLU A 102 -0.06 5.53 2.71
C GLU A 102 -1.28 4.67 2.33
N PHE A 103 -1.19 3.35 2.45
CA PHE A 103 -2.34 2.46 2.26
C PHE A 103 -3.48 2.79 3.24
N SER A 104 -3.16 2.96 4.53
CA SER A 104 -4.16 3.29 5.56
C SER A 104 -4.85 4.62 5.29
N LYS A 105 -4.12 5.65 4.83
CA LYS A 105 -4.71 6.93 4.40
C LYS A 105 -5.68 6.74 3.23
N MET A 106 -5.26 5.95 2.22
CA MET A 106 -6.11 5.66 1.06
C MET A 106 -7.42 4.97 1.46
N VAL A 107 -7.33 3.98 2.36
CA VAL A 107 -8.52 3.28 2.88
C VAL A 107 -9.43 4.22 3.69
N GLN A 108 -8.87 5.12 4.49
CA GLN A 108 -9.65 6.11 5.23
C GLN A 108 -10.37 7.10 4.31
N GLU A 109 -9.73 7.48 3.21
CA GLU A 109 -10.30 8.46 2.27
C GLU A 109 -11.27 7.84 1.25
N PHE A 110 -10.97 6.64 0.77
CA PHE A 110 -11.66 6.02 -0.38
C PHE A 110 -12.29 4.64 -0.09
N ASN A 111 -12.29 4.17 1.16
CA ASN A 111 -12.63 2.81 1.56
C ASN A 111 -11.64 1.75 1.03
N GLN A 112 -12.00 0.47 1.12
CA GLN A 112 -11.16 -0.62 0.64
C GLN A 112 -11.10 -0.66 -0.89
N PRO A 113 -9.91 -0.90 -1.49
CA PRO A 113 -9.78 -1.09 -2.93
C PRO A 113 -10.45 -2.39 -3.37
N GLN A 114 -11.01 -2.42 -4.58
CA GLN A 114 -11.54 -3.64 -5.22
C GLN A 114 -10.42 -4.64 -5.54
N SER A 115 -9.25 -4.14 -5.87
CA SER A 115 -8.04 -4.95 -6.03
C SER A 115 -6.79 -4.19 -5.62
N LEU A 116 -5.78 -4.96 -5.19
CA LEU A 116 -4.47 -4.45 -4.84
C LEU A 116 -3.42 -5.18 -5.66
N THR A 117 -2.59 -4.42 -6.37
CA THR A 117 -1.48 -4.94 -7.17
C THR A 117 -0.15 -4.41 -6.61
N PHE A 118 0.74 -5.32 -6.23
CA PHE A 118 2.09 -4.97 -5.81
C PHE A 118 3.06 -5.06 -6.97
N CYS A 119 3.66 -3.94 -7.36
CA CYS A 119 4.67 -3.85 -8.41
C CYS A 119 6.05 -3.64 -7.77
N TRP A 120 6.96 -4.56 -8.02
CA TRP A 120 8.28 -4.61 -7.41
C TRP A 120 9.40 -4.54 -8.44
N MET A 121 10.33 -3.59 -8.27
CA MET A 121 11.52 -3.46 -9.11
C MET A 121 12.75 -3.22 -8.21
N GLN A 122 13.40 -4.32 -7.82
CA GLN A 122 14.54 -4.30 -6.90
C GLN A 122 15.32 -5.62 -7.03
N GLY A 123 16.59 -5.65 -6.62
CA GLY A 123 17.45 -6.85 -6.63
C GLY A 123 18.92 -6.52 -6.83
N GLU A 124 19.24 -5.49 -7.60
CA GLU A 124 20.60 -5.15 -8.01
C GLU A 124 21.49 -4.81 -6.79
N ARG A 125 20.92 -4.16 -5.77
CA ARG A 125 21.68 -3.84 -4.56
C ARG A 125 21.99 -5.08 -3.74
N ASP A 126 21.07 -6.01 -3.65
CA ASP A 126 21.26 -7.27 -2.91
C ASP A 126 22.27 -8.17 -3.62
N ALA A 127 22.24 -8.23 -4.95
CA ALA A 127 23.26 -8.92 -5.73
C ALA A 127 24.67 -8.32 -5.49
N LYS A 128 24.79 -6.99 -5.46
CA LYS A 128 26.05 -6.28 -5.19
C LYS A 128 26.58 -6.50 -3.76
N GLU A 129 25.68 -6.69 -2.79
CA GLU A 129 26.04 -6.93 -1.38
C GLU A 129 26.15 -8.43 -1.04
N ASN A 130 26.08 -9.33 -2.03
CA ASN A 130 26.10 -10.79 -1.84
C ASN A 130 24.98 -11.30 -0.91
N LEU A 131 23.78 -10.71 -1.01
CA LEU A 131 22.61 -11.07 -0.22
C LEU A 131 21.61 -11.94 -1.00
N SER A 132 21.93 -12.35 -2.21
CA SER A 132 21.04 -13.09 -3.11
C SER A 132 20.52 -14.41 -2.52
N ALA A 133 21.30 -15.08 -1.66
CA ALA A 133 20.88 -16.31 -0.99
C ALA A 133 19.61 -16.15 -0.12
N ALA A 134 19.40 -14.95 0.45
CA ALA A 134 18.25 -14.65 1.29
C ALA A 134 17.11 -13.90 0.56
N TYR A 135 17.33 -13.55 -0.70
CA TYR A 135 16.43 -12.65 -1.43
C TYR A 135 15.03 -13.24 -1.64
N GLU A 136 14.94 -14.51 -2.00
CA GLU A 136 13.66 -15.20 -2.21
C GLU A 136 12.84 -15.25 -0.92
N ASP A 137 13.44 -15.67 0.19
CA ASP A 137 12.77 -15.71 1.49
C ASP A 137 12.29 -14.30 1.91
N ALA A 138 13.15 -13.30 1.70
CA ALA A 138 12.81 -11.90 2.03
C ALA A 138 11.64 -11.36 1.18
N LEU A 139 11.65 -11.64 -0.13
CA LEU A 139 10.57 -11.21 -1.02
C LEU A 139 9.25 -11.93 -0.69
N ASN A 140 9.31 -13.23 -0.44
CA ASN A 140 8.13 -14.00 -0.02
C ASN A 140 7.56 -13.48 1.31
N GLN A 141 8.42 -13.12 2.27
CA GLN A 141 7.99 -12.54 3.54
C GLN A 141 7.37 -11.16 3.36
N LEU A 142 7.96 -10.30 2.53
CA LEU A 142 7.39 -8.99 2.18
C LEU A 142 5.99 -9.13 1.57
N ILE A 143 5.83 -10.02 0.59
CA ILE A 143 4.52 -10.28 -0.04
C ILE A 143 3.51 -10.79 0.99
N LYS A 144 3.93 -11.66 1.91
CA LYS A 144 3.09 -12.16 3.00
C LYS A 144 2.64 -11.05 3.95
N ASN A 145 3.54 -10.12 4.29
CA ASN A 145 3.25 -9.00 5.18
C ASN A 145 2.31 -7.95 4.55
N LEU A 146 2.27 -7.89 3.20
CA LEU A 146 1.39 -6.98 2.45
C LEU A 146 -0.01 -7.57 2.14
N ARG A 147 -0.28 -8.80 2.50
CA ARG A 147 -1.58 -9.48 2.31
C ARG A 147 -2.47 -9.39 3.53
#